data_f6466c7c7fa2c0405cf7ffcccffc62f8
#
_entry.id   f6466c7c7fa2c0405cf7ffcccffc62f8
#
_cell.length_a   1.000
_cell.length_b   1.000
_cell.length_c   1.000
_cell.angle_alpha   90.00
_cell.angle_beta   90.00
_cell.angle_gamma   90.00
#
_symmetry.space_group_name_H-M   'P 1'
#
loop_
_entity.id
_entity.type
_entity.pdbx_description
1 polymer ?
#
loop_
_entity_poly.entity_id
_entity_poly.type
_entity_poly.pdbx_seq_one_letter_code
_entity_poly.pdbx_strand_id
1 'polypeptide(L)' 'MIKTQQRLITEFQKNDREMLKVQIQTFRGQEYVDIRAWIKDESSGEYKATPKGLPIHVELLSELMAALEKAALVLDGARH' A
#
# COMPACT_ATOMS: atom_id res chain seq x y z
N MET A 1 13.54 -17.07 16.59
CA MET A 1 12.26 -17.03 15.84
C MET A 1 12.12 -15.70 15.13
N ILE A 2 11.87 -15.76 13.84
CA ILE A 2 11.71 -14.56 13.04
C ILE A 2 10.26 -14.12 13.10
N LYS A 3 10.03 -12.87 13.51
CA LYS A 3 8.69 -12.31 13.58
C LYS A 3 8.47 -11.34 12.44
N THR A 4 7.36 -11.50 11.76
CA THR A 4 6.93 -10.49 10.81
C THR A 4 6.31 -9.35 11.60
N GLN A 5 6.80 -8.15 11.38
CA GLN A 5 6.26 -6.95 12.01
C GLN A 5 5.57 -6.10 10.97
N GLN A 6 4.41 -5.58 11.33
CA GLN A 6 3.63 -4.72 10.46
C GLN A 6 3.33 -3.42 11.18
N ARG A 7 3.51 -2.32 10.47
CA ARG A 7 3.18 -1.01 11.01
C ARG A 7 2.40 -0.23 9.96
N LEU A 8 1.17 0.12 10.30
CA LEU A 8 0.33 0.92 9.43
C LEU A 8 0.89 2.34 9.37
N ILE A 9 1.10 2.84 8.17
CA ILE A 9 1.54 4.22 7.96
C ILE A 9 0.35 5.10 7.64
N THR A 10 -0.46 4.69 6.68
CA THR A 10 -1.65 5.44 6.31
C THR A 10 -2.63 4.53 5.60
N GLU A 11 -3.86 4.96 5.56
CA GLU A 11 -4.90 4.26 4.81
C GLU A 11 -5.89 5.28 4.27
N PHE A 12 -6.50 4.94 3.15
CA PHE A 12 -7.52 5.80 2.57
C PHE A 12 -8.50 4.95 1.77
N GLN A 13 -9.72 5.46 1.66
CA GLN A 13 -10.79 4.75 0.99
C GLN A 13 -10.50 4.68 -0.51
N LYS A 14 -10.54 3.48 -1.07
CA LYS A 14 -10.38 3.28 -2.50
C LYS A 14 -11.73 3.35 -3.20
N ASN A 15 -12.72 2.70 -2.60
CA ASN A 15 -14.10 2.72 -3.06
C ASN A 15 -14.99 2.29 -1.89
N ASP A 16 -16.28 2.09 -2.12
CA ASP A 16 -17.24 1.80 -1.06
C ASP A 16 -16.89 0.57 -0.24
N ARG A 17 -16.17 -0.37 -0.81
CA ARG A 17 -15.91 -1.65 -0.17
C ARG A 17 -14.43 -1.90 0.12
N GLU A 18 -13.55 -1.13 -0.47
CA GLU A 18 -12.12 -1.38 -0.35
C GLU A 18 -11.39 -0.20 0.27
N MET A 19 -10.45 -0.54 1.13
CA MET A 19 -9.53 0.40 1.76
C MET A 19 -8.13 0.13 1.24
N LEU A 20 -7.40 1.15 0.86
CA LEU A 20 -6.01 0.99 0.49
C LEU A 20 -5.15 1.31 1.69
N LYS A 21 -4.31 0.36 2.08
CA LYS A 21 -3.43 0.55 3.24
C LYS A 21 -1.97 0.51 2.81
N VAL A 22 -1.20 1.42 3.36
CA VAL A 22 0.25 1.47 3.18
C VAL A 22 0.88 1.11 4.51
N GLN A 23 1.63 0.02 4.54
CA GLN A 23 2.22 -0.51 5.75
C GLN A 23 3.71 -0.78 5.55
N ILE A 24 4.45 -0.70 6.63
CA ILE A 24 5.84 -1.18 6.63
C ILE A 24 5.82 -2.58 7.20
N GLN A 25 6.44 -3.50 6.48
CA GLN A 25 6.56 -4.89 6.92
C GLN A 25 8.03 -5.24 7.03
N THR A 26 8.37 -5.92 8.13
CA THR A 26 9.71 -6.46 8.31
C THR A 26 9.61 -7.97 8.29
N PHE A 27 10.32 -8.59 7.37
CA PHE A 27 10.32 -10.03 7.21
C PHE A 27 11.73 -10.52 6.94
N ARG A 28 12.23 -11.41 7.78
CA ARG A 28 13.58 -11.99 7.67
C ARG A 28 14.65 -10.91 7.60
N GLY A 29 14.51 -9.88 8.44
CA GLY A 29 15.49 -8.80 8.50
C GLY A 29 15.45 -7.80 7.39
N GLN A 30 14.48 -7.92 6.47
CA GLN A 30 14.33 -6.99 5.35
C GLN A 30 13.05 -6.21 5.50
N GLU A 31 13.11 -4.94 5.11
CA GLU A 31 11.96 -4.07 5.20
C GLU A 31 11.31 -3.88 3.84
N TYR A 32 9.99 -3.85 3.86
CA TYR A 32 9.16 -3.65 2.67
C TYR A 32 8.11 -2.61 2.96
N VAL A 33 7.75 -1.85 1.95
CA VAL A 33 6.55 -1.04 1.99
C VAL A 33 5.47 -1.84 1.27
N ASP A 34 4.41 -2.21 1.96
CA ASP A 34 3.32 -2.99 1.37
C ASP A 34 2.14 -2.08 1.11
N ILE A 35 1.75 -1.99 -0.15
CA ILE A 35 0.57 -1.26 -0.57
C ILE A 35 -0.47 -2.30 -0.96
N ARG A 36 -1.58 -2.33 -0.22
CA ARG A 36 -2.52 -3.44 -0.37
C ARG A 36 -3.96 -2.97 -0.21
N ALA A 37 -4.83 -3.56 -1.03
CA ALA A 37 -6.26 -3.36 -0.86
C ALA A 37 -6.77 -4.28 0.24
N TRP A 38 -7.64 -3.74 1.09
CA TRP A 38 -8.34 -4.48 2.13
C TRP A 38 -9.83 -4.38 1.83
N ILE A 39 -10.53 -5.49 1.95
CA ILE A 39 -11.95 -5.52 1.61
C ILE A 39 -12.79 -5.63 2.89
N LYS A 40 -13.91 -4.93 2.89
CA LYS A 40 -14.82 -4.95 4.02
C LYS A 40 -15.61 -6.25 4.03
N ASP A 41 -15.57 -6.93 5.16
CA ASP A 41 -16.39 -8.11 5.41
C ASP A 41 -17.76 -7.64 5.85
N GLU A 42 -18.78 -7.93 5.06
CA GLU A 42 -20.12 -7.46 5.33
C GLU A 42 -20.72 -8.03 6.63
N SER A 43 -20.29 -9.23 7.02
CA SER A 43 -20.84 -9.85 8.22
C SER A 43 -20.27 -9.25 9.50
N SER A 44 -19.01 -8.88 9.52
CA SER A 44 -18.37 -8.34 10.72
C SER A 44 -18.14 -6.83 10.66
N GLY A 45 -18.15 -6.24 9.47
CA GLY A 45 -17.80 -4.84 9.29
C GLY A 45 -16.31 -4.56 9.32
N GLU A 46 -15.50 -5.59 9.49
CA GLU A 46 -14.05 -5.42 9.54
C GLU A 46 -13.43 -5.55 8.16
N TYR A 47 -12.31 -4.86 7.97
CA TYR A 47 -11.56 -4.95 6.73
C TYR A 47 -10.55 -6.08 6.83
N LYS A 48 -10.44 -6.87 5.75
CA LYS A 48 -9.51 -7.99 5.67
C LYS A 48 -8.56 -7.80 4.50
N ALA A 49 -7.31 -8.19 4.70
CA ALA A 49 -6.31 -8.10 3.65
C ALA A 49 -6.67 -9.00 2.47
N THR A 50 -6.34 -8.52 1.28
CA THR A 50 -6.56 -9.28 0.05
C THR A 50 -5.23 -9.61 -0.61
N PRO A 51 -5.22 -10.53 -1.60
CA PRO A 51 -4.00 -10.77 -2.38
C PRO A 51 -3.60 -9.62 -3.29
N LYS A 52 -4.45 -8.60 -3.42
CA LYS A 52 -4.17 -7.43 -4.26
C LYS A 52 -3.21 -6.50 -3.53
N GLY A 53 -1.95 -6.84 -3.54
CA GLY A 53 -0.94 -6.07 -2.84
C GLY A 53 0.35 -6.02 -3.60
N LEU A 54 1.15 -5.02 -3.28
CA LEU A 54 2.44 -4.80 -3.91
C LEU A 54 3.47 -4.55 -2.80
N PRO A 55 4.24 -5.58 -2.43
CA PRO A 55 5.34 -5.37 -1.50
C PRO A 55 6.54 -4.79 -2.24
N ILE A 56 7.06 -3.68 -1.75
CA ILE A 56 8.13 -2.95 -2.40
C ILE A 56 9.33 -2.93 -1.46
N HIS A 57 10.46 -3.46 -1.94
CA HIS A 57 11.71 -3.38 -1.21
C HIS A 57 12.05 -1.93 -0.92
N VAL A 58 12.56 -1.67 0.28
CA VAL A 58 12.90 -0.30 0.68
C VAL A 58 13.90 0.34 -0.30
N GLU A 59 14.76 -0.49 -0.91
CA GLU A 59 15.75 0.00 -1.88
C GLU A 59 15.11 0.58 -3.14
N LEU A 60 13.90 0.14 -3.47
CA LEU A 60 13.20 0.60 -4.67
C LEU A 60 12.22 1.73 -4.38
N LEU A 61 12.07 2.09 -3.12
CA LEU A 61 11.03 3.04 -2.73
C LEU A 61 11.23 4.42 -3.37
N SER A 62 12.46 4.91 -3.40
CA SER A 62 12.71 6.23 -3.97
C SER A 62 12.42 6.27 -5.47
N GLU A 63 12.70 5.18 -6.19
CA GLU A 63 12.38 5.11 -7.61
C GLU A 63 10.86 5.08 -7.83
N LEU A 64 10.16 4.34 -6.98
CA LEU A 64 8.70 4.30 -7.07
C LEU A 64 8.09 5.67 -6.80
N MET A 65 8.59 6.36 -5.77
CA MET A 65 8.09 7.69 -5.44
C MET A 65 8.29 8.66 -6.60
N ALA A 66 9.47 8.63 -7.21
CA ALA A 66 9.76 9.49 -8.36
C ALA A 66 8.84 9.17 -9.53
N ALA A 67 8.57 7.88 -9.77
CA ALA A 67 7.68 7.47 -10.84
C ALA A 67 6.24 7.95 -10.60
N LEU A 68 5.78 7.87 -9.35
CA LEU A 68 4.44 8.33 -9.00
C LEU A 68 4.32 9.84 -9.14
N GLU A 69 5.34 10.58 -8.73
CA GLU A 69 5.34 12.03 -8.92
C GLU A 69 5.30 12.41 -10.40
N LYS A 70 6.07 11.70 -11.21
CA LYS A 70 6.08 11.94 -12.64
C LYS A 70 4.71 11.65 -13.26
N ALA A 71 4.07 10.56 -12.83
CA ALA A 71 2.74 10.22 -13.30
C ALA A 71 1.74 11.32 -12.94
N ALA A 72 1.84 11.82 -11.70
CA ALA A 72 0.94 12.88 -11.25
C ALA A 72 1.12 14.14 -12.09
N LEU A 73 2.35 14.50 -12.40
CA LEU A 73 2.61 15.67 -13.24
C LEU A 73 2.06 15.52 -14.66
N VAL A 74 2.20 14.33 -15.23
CA VAL A 74 1.66 14.03 -16.55
C VAL A 74 0.15 14.16 -16.52
N LEU A 75 -0.51 13.62 -15.50
CA LEU A 75 -1.95 13.71 -15.37
C LEU A 75 -2.42 15.14 -15.17
N ASP A 76 -1.71 15.93 -14.40
CA ASP A 76 -2.04 17.34 -14.21
C ASP A 76 -1.94 18.10 -15.52
N GLY A 77 -0.88 17.85 -16.31
CA GLY A 77 -0.73 18.47 -17.61
C GLY A 77 -1.83 18.09 -18.57
N ALA A 78 -2.33 16.86 -18.50
CA ALA A 78 -3.37 16.37 -19.38
C ALA A 78 -4.75 16.94 -19.06
N ARG A 79 -4.93 17.56 -17.89
CA ARG A 79 -6.20 18.12 -17.46
C ARG A 79 -6.47 19.53 -17.98
N HIS A 80 -5.50 20.13 -18.59
CA HIS A 80 -5.62 21.51 -19.10
C HIS A 80 -6.13 21.55 -20.52
#